data_91280533a5602028bb8545b4bbbcd8b4
#
_entry.id   91280533a5602028bb8545b4bbbcd8b4
#
_cell.length_a   1.000
_cell.length_b   1.000
_cell.length_c   1.000
_cell.angle_alpha   90.00
_cell.angle_beta   90.00
_cell.angle_gamma   90.00
#
_symmetry.space_group_name_H-M   'P 1'
#
loop_
_entity.id
_entity.type
_entity.pdbx_description
1 polymer ?
#
loop_
_entity_poly.entity_id
_entity_poly.type
_entity_poly.pdbx_seq_one_letter_code
_entity_poly.pdbx_strand_id
1 'polypeptide(L)'
;SAKPPGLFVFMGDFTRVPFGPTKYDFASYTKSFDQLADLLDEYPSIREECRFVFIPGPGDPGNTSAYPRPGLPAALRGHKITACLQKVEFASNPCKIRWHSQDLVFFRDDLQARARRGCVLPPVDDLGTEEDDERLQLDMSPKERERRKAMREKPLFLHLAMTLVQQSHLSPLPLTQMPIYWERDQAMWLYPAPNAIFLGDRSETQCKMTDVCNVGTTMVNPGCFADDGSFAIYYPSEREVDLSVVSAAEM
;
A
#
# COMPACT_ATOMS: atom_id res chain seq x y z
N SER A 1 22.85 3.10 -21.86
CA SER A 1 21.80 3.64 -20.99
C SER A 1 20.89 2.49 -20.55
N ALA A 2 20.59 2.41 -19.27
CA ALA A 2 19.66 1.44 -18.76
C ALA A 2 18.28 1.69 -19.36
N LYS A 3 17.54 0.62 -19.71
CA LYS A 3 16.18 0.75 -20.24
C LYS A 3 15.27 1.28 -19.12
N PRO A 4 14.42 2.30 -19.36
CA PRO A 4 13.52 2.80 -18.35
C PRO A 4 12.51 1.72 -17.93
N PRO A 5 11.95 1.79 -16.70
CA PRO A 5 10.92 0.87 -16.25
C PRO A 5 9.65 1.01 -17.11
N GLY A 6 8.93 -0.09 -17.31
CA GLY A 6 7.72 -0.09 -18.14
C GLY A 6 6.52 0.58 -17.45
N LEU A 7 6.51 0.64 -16.12
CA LEU A 7 5.39 1.13 -15.32
C LEU A 7 5.89 1.82 -14.05
N PHE A 8 5.36 3.00 -13.78
CA PHE A 8 5.46 3.69 -12.50
C PHE A 8 4.10 3.67 -11.80
N VAL A 9 4.07 3.27 -10.54
CA VAL A 9 2.88 3.30 -9.71
C VAL A 9 3.12 4.21 -8.52
N PHE A 10 2.35 5.30 -8.44
CA PHE A 10 2.38 6.23 -7.34
C PHE A 10 1.18 5.98 -6.43
N MET A 11 1.46 5.59 -5.20
CA MET A 11 0.44 5.41 -4.17
C MET A 11 0.43 6.64 -3.26
N GLY A 12 -0.72 7.35 -3.20
CA GLY A 12 -0.90 8.53 -2.33
C GLY A 12 -0.60 8.19 -0.85
N ASP A 13 -0.56 9.14 0.05
CA ASP A 13 -1.11 10.50 -0.04
C ASP A 13 -0.16 11.42 -0.83
N PHE A 14 -0.68 12.16 -1.81
CA PHE A 14 0.12 12.99 -2.71
C PHE A 14 0.49 14.34 -2.10
N THR A 15 -0.06 14.69 -0.96
CA THR A 15 0.30 15.90 -0.22
C THR A 15 0.59 15.58 1.24
N ARG A 16 1.53 16.34 1.82
CA ARG A 16 1.95 16.16 3.21
C ARG A 16 0.82 16.43 4.22
N VAL A 17 -0.06 17.36 3.90
CA VAL A 17 -1.21 17.70 4.74
C VAL A 17 -2.44 16.97 4.18
N PRO A 18 -3.08 16.11 4.99
CA PRO A 18 -4.30 15.43 4.55
C PRO A 18 -5.37 16.42 4.12
N PHE A 19 -6.06 16.11 3.04
CA PHE A 19 -7.18 16.89 2.56
C PHE A 19 -8.38 16.69 3.49
N GLY A 20 -8.80 17.74 4.17
CA GLY A 20 -9.85 17.65 5.19
C GLY A 20 -10.94 18.70 5.01
N PRO A 21 -12.07 18.57 5.74
CA PRO A 21 -13.25 19.42 5.58
C PRO A 21 -13.02 20.91 5.88
N THR A 22 -11.93 21.25 6.54
CA THR A 22 -11.58 22.63 6.92
C THR A 22 -10.41 23.23 6.13
N LYS A 23 -9.71 22.42 5.32
CA LYS A 23 -8.55 22.86 4.55
C LYS A 23 -8.64 22.32 3.13
N TYR A 24 -9.35 23.06 2.28
CA TYR A 24 -9.47 22.76 0.86
C TYR A 24 -8.52 23.67 0.07
N ASP A 25 -7.29 23.25 -0.09
CA ASP A 25 -6.36 23.94 -0.99
C ASP A 25 -6.23 23.14 -2.30
N PHE A 26 -7.27 23.21 -3.12
CA PHE A 26 -7.29 22.61 -4.47
C PHE A 26 -6.18 23.14 -5.36
N ALA A 27 -5.85 24.44 -5.24
CA ALA A 27 -4.83 25.05 -6.07
C ALA A 27 -3.45 24.54 -5.73
N SER A 28 -3.12 24.38 -4.46
CA SER A 28 -1.86 23.79 -4.03
C SER A 28 -1.76 22.32 -4.42
N TYR A 29 -2.87 21.57 -4.32
CA TYR A 29 -2.92 20.16 -4.70
C TYR A 29 -2.64 19.98 -6.21
N THR A 30 -3.35 20.69 -7.07
CA THR A 30 -3.14 20.63 -8.53
C THR A 30 -1.75 21.12 -8.93
N LYS A 31 -1.22 22.14 -8.24
CA LYS A 31 0.13 22.64 -8.46
C LYS A 31 1.20 21.58 -8.20
N SER A 32 1.00 20.69 -7.21
CA SER A 32 1.94 19.59 -6.95
C SER A 32 2.02 18.61 -8.12
N PHE A 33 0.91 18.30 -8.77
CA PHE A 33 0.91 17.51 -10.00
C PHE A 33 1.55 18.24 -11.19
N ASP A 34 1.34 19.54 -11.29
CA ASP A 34 1.97 20.34 -12.34
C ASP A 34 3.49 20.42 -12.14
N GLN A 35 3.99 20.49 -10.90
CA GLN A 35 5.42 20.42 -10.59
C GLN A 35 6.02 19.05 -10.94
N LEU A 36 5.28 17.96 -10.67
CA LEU A 36 5.72 16.63 -11.09
C LEU A 36 5.77 16.53 -12.62
N ALA A 37 4.83 17.13 -13.33
CA ALA A 37 4.84 17.18 -14.79
C ALA A 37 6.06 17.95 -15.32
N ASP A 38 6.38 19.10 -14.73
CA ASP A 38 7.55 19.90 -15.09
C ASP A 38 8.85 19.09 -14.89
N LEU A 39 8.95 18.31 -13.79
CA LEU A 39 10.08 17.41 -13.55
C LEU A 39 10.17 16.29 -14.60
N LEU A 40 9.05 15.64 -14.92
CA LEU A 40 9.03 14.55 -15.91
C LEU A 40 9.30 15.05 -17.34
N ASP A 41 9.05 16.30 -17.63
CA ASP A 41 9.35 16.92 -18.92
C ASP A 41 10.87 17.03 -19.19
N GLU A 42 11.68 17.05 -18.12
CA GLU A 42 13.14 16.99 -18.21
C GLU A 42 13.66 15.62 -18.67
N TYR A 43 12.83 14.56 -18.60
CA TYR A 43 13.19 13.17 -18.94
C TYR A 43 12.31 12.59 -20.04
N PRO A 44 12.53 12.97 -21.34
CA PRO A 44 11.67 12.55 -22.45
C PRO A 44 11.51 11.04 -22.58
N SER A 45 12.57 10.26 -22.36
CA SER A 45 12.53 8.79 -22.45
C SER A 45 11.54 8.18 -21.46
N ILE A 46 11.52 8.69 -20.22
CA ILE A 46 10.60 8.22 -19.19
C ILE A 46 9.17 8.65 -19.54
N ARG A 47 8.99 9.90 -19.96
CA ARG A 47 7.70 10.46 -20.31
C ARG A 47 7.00 9.71 -21.46
N GLU A 48 7.74 9.32 -22.48
CA GLU A 48 7.18 8.72 -23.70
C GLU A 48 7.05 7.20 -23.63
N GLU A 49 8.00 6.53 -22.99
CA GLU A 49 8.05 5.06 -22.95
C GLU A 49 7.26 4.46 -21.79
N CYS A 50 7.27 5.12 -20.62
CA CYS A 50 6.69 4.59 -19.40
C CYS A 50 5.17 4.80 -19.29
N ARG A 51 4.52 3.93 -18.54
CA ARG A 51 3.14 4.11 -18.07
C ARG A 51 3.15 4.64 -16.65
N PHE A 52 2.16 5.48 -16.32
CA PHE A 52 2.04 6.08 -15.00
C PHE A 52 0.65 5.79 -14.43
N VAL A 53 0.61 5.26 -13.22
CA VAL A 53 -0.63 4.98 -12.49
C VAL A 53 -0.58 5.70 -11.16
N PHE A 54 -1.61 6.52 -10.90
CA PHE A 54 -1.79 7.25 -9.64
C PHE A 54 -2.95 6.64 -8.87
N ILE A 55 -2.70 6.22 -7.64
CA ILE A 55 -3.67 5.58 -6.76
C ILE A 55 -3.85 6.46 -5.52
N PRO A 56 -5.05 6.98 -5.25
CA PRO A 56 -5.27 7.89 -4.13
C PRO A 56 -5.14 7.18 -2.78
N GLY A 57 -4.56 7.87 -1.82
CA GLY A 57 -4.46 7.44 -0.44
C GLY A 57 -5.61 7.93 0.45
N PRO A 58 -5.62 7.55 1.74
CA PRO A 58 -6.64 7.96 2.70
C PRO A 58 -6.73 9.47 2.92
N GLY A 59 -5.60 10.18 2.79
CA GLY A 59 -5.51 11.63 2.98
C GLY A 59 -5.76 12.45 1.72
N ASP A 60 -5.88 11.81 0.55
CA ASP A 60 -6.11 12.52 -0.71
C ASP A 60 -7.58 12.96 -0.87
N PRO A 61 -7.83 14.04 -1.67
CA PRO A 61 -9.18 14.49 -1.95
C PRO A 61 -10.00 13.41 -2.65
N GLY A 62 -11.22 13.27 -2.23
CA GLY A 62 -12.16 12.28 -2.76
C GLY A 62 -13.22 11.96 -1.73
N ASN A 63 -14.28 11.38 -2.19
CA ASN A 63 -15.39 11.08 -1.30
C ASN A 63 -15.09 9.78 -0.57
N THR A 64 -15.05 9.85 0.77
CA THR A 64 -15.29 8.73 1.67
C THR A 64 -14.08 7.99 2.25
N SER A 65 -14.27 7.65 3.51
CA SER A 65 -13.56 6.63 4.25
C SER A 65 -13.86 5.19 3.79
N ALA A 66 -14.79 5.01 2.81
CA ALA A 66 -15.24 3.70 2.34
C ALA A 66 -14.48 3.23 1.10
N TYR A 67 -14.26 1.92 1.01
CA TYR A 67 -13.59 1.26 -0.12
C TYR A 67 -14.57 0.54 -1.06
N PRO A 68 -14.19 0.37 -2.34
CA PRO A 68 -13.04 0.96 -3.02
C PRO A 68 -13.18 2.48 -3.17
N ARG A 69 -12.06 3.19 -3.06
CA ARG A 69 -12.03 4.63 -3.32
C ARG A 69 -11.93 4.87 -4.82
N PRO A 70 -12.72 5.78 -5.39
CA PRO A 70 -12.57 6.15 -6.79
C PRO A 70 -11.24 6.86 -7.05
N GLY A 71 -10.77 6.83 -8.29
CA GLY A 71 -9.62 7.61 -8.72
C GLY A 71 -9.85 9.11 -8.54
N LEU A 72 -8.76 9.88 -8.54
CA LEU A 72 -8.81 11.33 -8.38
C LEU A 72 -9.73 11.98 -9.44
N PRO A 73 -10.62 12.91 -9.05
CA PRO A 73 -11.43 13.67 -9.98
C PRO A 73 -10.60 14.45 -10.99
N ALA A 74 -11.07 14.58 -12.22
CA ALA A 74 -10.34 15.27 -13.30
C ALA A 74 -9.90 16.70 -12.93
N ALA A 75 -10.72 17.42 -12.17
CA ALA A 75 -10.41 18.78 -11.71
C ALA A 75 -9.18 18.88 -10.79
N LEU A 76 -8.74 17.76 -10.20
CA LEU A 76 -7.66 17.72 -9.22
C LEU A 76 -6.35 17.12 -9.77
N ARG A 77 -6.36 16.62 -11.01
CA ARG A 77 -5.20 15.91 -11.60
C ARG A 77 -4.10 16.84 -12.10
N GLY A 78 -4.32 18.16 -12.12
CA GLY A 78 -3.43 19.10 -12.81
C GLY A 78 -3.60 19.03 -14.34
N HIS A 79 -3.51 20.16 -15.01
CA HIS A 79 -3.64 20.20 -16.47
C HIS A 79 -2.34 19.77 -17.18
N LYS A 80 -1.20 20.11 -16.61
CA LYS A 80 0.09 19.80 -17.21
C LYS A 80 0.38 18.30 -17.22
N ILE A 81 0.11 17.58 -16.12
CA ILE A 81 0.44 16.15 -16.05
C ILE A 81 -0.35 15.32 -17.05
N THR A 82 -1.63 15.65 -17.28
CA THR A 82 -2.45 14.97 -18.27
C THR A 82 -2.09 15.32 -19.71
N ALA A 83 -1.51 16.50 -19.94
CA ALA A 83 -1.00 16.91 -21.24
C ALA A 83 0.40 16.37 -21.52
N CYS A 84 1.26 16.32 -20.50
CA CYS A 84 2.63 15.84 -20.59
C CYS A 84 2.71 14.33 -20.80
N LEU A 85 1.93 13.54 -20.04
CA LEU A 85 2.01 12.09 -20.03
C LEU A 85 0.98 11.46 -20.98
N GLN A 86 1.46 10.76 -22.01
CA GLN A 86 0.59 10.06 -22.97
C GLN A 86 -0.11 8.84 -22.38
N LYS A 87 0.53 8.17 -21.40
CA LYS A 87 0.07 6.89 -20.81
C LYS A 87 -0.11 7.05 -19.31
N VAL A 88 -1.03 7.92 -18.89
CA VAL A 88 -1.34 8.18 -17.49
C VAL A 88 -2.73 7.69 -17.14
N GLU A 89 -2.85 7.05 -15.99
CA GLU A 89 -4.11 6.57 -15.42
C GLU A 89 -4.24 6.98 -13.95
N PHE A 90 -5.41 7.50 -13.58
CA PHE A 90 -5.78 7.80 -12.20
C PHE A 90 -6.74 6.72 -11.73
N ALA A 91 -6.17 5.66 -11.17
CA ALA A 91 -6.88 4.46 -10.81
C ALA A 91 -7.61 4.57 -9.47
N SER A 92 -8.50 3.62 -9.20
CA SER A 92 -9.14 3.46 -7.89
C SER A 92 -8.16 2.87 -6.86
N ASN A 93 -8.51 2.97 -5.59
CA ASN A 93 -7.83 2.29 -4.51
C ASN A 93 -8.80 1.27 -3.85
N PRO A 94 -8.53 -0.04 -3.91
CA PRO A 94 -7.38 -0.71 -4.51
C PRO A 94 -7.35 -0.65 -6.04
N CYS A 95 -6.14 -0.85 -6.60
CA CYS A 95 -5.91 -0.99 -8.03
C CYS A 95 -5.35 -2.37 -8.33
N LYS A 96 -5.93 -3.05 -9.32
CA LYS A 96 -5.47 -4.36 -9.79
C LYS A 96 -4.94 -4.21 -11.21
N ILE A 97 -3.69 -4.57 -11.43
CA ILE A 97 -3.02 -4.46 -12.71
C ILE A 97 -2.58 -5.84 -13.17
N ARG A 98 -3.00 -6.23 -14.36
CA ARG A 98 -2.41 -7.37 -15.05
C ARG A 98 -1.25 -6.89 -15.92
N TRP A 99 -0.05 -7.25 -15.50
CA TRP A 99 1.18 -6.94 -16.23
C TRP A 99 1.76 -8.19 -16.84
N HIS A 100 1.64 -8.33 -18.16
CA HIS A 100 1.88 -9.59 -18.87
C HIS A 100 1.03 -10.74 -18.28
N SER A 101 1.67 -11.75 -17.71
CA SER A 101 1.03 -12.90 -17.06
C SER A 101 0.92 -12.76 -15.52
N GLN A 102 1.24 -11.59 -14.98
CA GLN A 102 1.28 -11.37 -13.55
C GLN A 102 0.10 -10.50 -13.10
N ASP A 103 -0.59 -10.93 -12.07
CA ASP A 103 -1.64 -10.15 -11.40
C ASP A 103 -1.02 -9.43 -10.19
N LEU A 104 -1.01 -8.09 -10.25
CA LEU A 104 -0.44 -7.20 -9.25
C LEU A 104 -1.57 -6.42 -8.58
N VAL A 105 -1.56 -6.37 -7.25
CA VAL A 105 -2.53 -5.61 -6.46
C VAL A 105 -1.82 -4.49 -5.74
N PHE A 106 -2.30 -3.27 -5.90
CA PHE A 106 -1.81 -2.08 -5.22
C PHE A 106 -2.89 -1.55 -4.30
N PHE A 107 -2.55 -1.41 -3.04
CA PHE A 107 -3.48 -0.92 -2.02
C PHE A 107 -2.79 0.07 -1.09
N ARG A 108 -3.35 1.27 -0.95
CA ARG A 108 -2.85 2.31 -0.07
C ARG A 108 -3.81 2.53 1.09
N ASP A 109 -3.43 2.05 2.24
CA ASP A 109 -4.06 2.35 3.54
C ASP A 109 -3.09 2.03 4.68
N ASP A 110 -3.27 2.68 5.83
CA ASP A 110 -2.51 2.42 7.05
C ASP A 110 -3.20 1.29 7.84
N LEU A 111 -3.22 0.08 7.24
CA LEU A 111 -3.95 -1.09 7.76
C LEU A 111 -3.39 -1.56 9.09
N GLN A 112 -2.08 -1.56 9.25
CA GLN A 112 -1.44 -2.02 10.47
C GLN A 112 -1.84 -1.17 11.67
N ALA A 113 -1.82 0.16 11.52
CA ALA A 113 -2.25 1.07 12.56
C ALA A 113 -3.75 0.93 12.87
N ARG A 114 -4.59 0.67 11.85
CA ARG A 114 -6.02 0.42 12.04
C ARG A 114 -6.25 -0.91 12.75
N ALA A 115 -5.56 -1.98 12.36
CA ALA A 115 -5.67 -3.30 12.96
C ALA A 115 -5.29 -3.26 14.45
N ARG A 116 -4.21 -2.57 14.81
CA ARG A 116 -3.80 -2.40 16.21
C ARG A 116 -4.85 -1.67 17.04
N ARG A 117 -5.42 -0.58 16.54
CA ARG A 117 -6.46 0.18 17.25
C ARG A 117 -7.75 -0.59 17.46
N GLY A 118 -8.08 -1.51 16.53
CA GLY A 118 -9.30 -2.31 16.58
C GLY A 118 -9.15 -3.69 17.17
N CYS A 119 -7.98 -4.03 17.67
CA CYS A 119 -7.68 -5.35 18.18
C CYS A 119 -8.40 -5.61 19.50
N VAL A 120 -9.17 -6.70 19.58
CA VAL A 120 -9.82 -7.16 20.82
C VAL A 120 -8.78 -7.72 21.78
N LEU A 121 -7.79 -8.42 21.21
CA LEU A 121 -6.60 -8.89 21.95
C LEU A 121 -5.43 -8.07 21.40
N PRO A 122 -4.88 -7.13 22.16
CA PRO A 122 -3.75 -6.33 21.69
C PRO A 122 -2.56 -7.22 21.33
N PRO A 123 -1.70 -6.80 20.41
CA PRO A 123 -0.45 -7.50 20.14
C PRO A 123 0.34 -7.66 21.43
N VAL A 124 1.07 -8.74 21.51
CA VAL A 124 1.75 -9.14 22.72
C VAL A 124 2.74 -8.09 23.26
N ASP A 125 3.33 -7.30 22.36
CA ASP A 125 4.25 -6.20 22.73
C ASP A 125 3.54 -5.05 23.45
N ASP A 126 2.21 -4.94 23.29
CA ASP A 126 1.36 -3.96 23.97
C ASP A 126 0.65 -4.56 25.22
N LEU A 127 0.73 -5.86 25.42
CA LEU A 127 0.27 -6.54 26.64
C LEU A 127 1.37 -6.36 27.71
N GLY A 128 1.18 -5.40 28.59
CA GLY A 128 2.05 -5.16 29.73
C GLY A 128 2.30 -6.43 30.55
N THR A 129 3.48 -6.49 31.14
CA THR A 129 4.04 -7.44 32.10
C THR A 129 3.98 -8.94 31.76
N GLU A 130 5.10 -9.60 32.02
CA GLU A 130 5.27 -11.06 31.93
C GLU A 130 4.19 -11.84 32.71
N GLU A 131 3.60 -11.22 33.74
CA GLU A 131 2.55 -11.83 34.58
C GLU A 131 1.20 -12.03 33.85
N ASP A 132 0.81 -11.10 32.97
CA ASP A 132 -0.44 -11.25 32.19
C ASP A 132 -0.28 -12.34 31.13
N ASP A 133 0.93 -12.54 30.68
CA ASP A 133 1.28 -13.56 29.71
C ASP A 133 1.28 -14.97 30.31
N GLU A 134 1.75 -15.12 31.54
CA GLU A 134 1.70 -16.37 32.26
C GLU A 134 0.25 -16.83 32.53
N ARG A 135 -0.65 -15.91 32.86
CA ARG A 135 -2.07 -16.22 33.06
C ARG A 135 -2.77 -16.73 31.79
N LEU A 136 -2.47 -16.12 30.65
CA LEU A 136 -3.02 -16.54 29.35
C LEU A 136 -2.42 -17.88 28.86
N GLN A 137 -1.24 -18.25 29.32
CA GLN A 137 -0.57 -19.48 28.94
C GLN A 137 -1.02 -20.72 29.77
N LEU A 138 -1.65 -20.52 30.92
CA LEU A 138 -2.04 -21.62 31.82
C LEU A 138 -2.96 -22.66 31.17
N ASP A 139 -3.84 -22.23 30.26
CA ASP A 139 -4.81 -23.11 29.59
C ASP A 139 -4.35 -23.63 28.21
N MET A 140 -3.13 -23.30 27.77
CA MET A 140 -2.63 -23.65 26.44
C MET A 140 -1.76 -24.92 26.47
N SER A 141 -1.92 -25.76 25.45
CA SER A 141 -1.04 -26.92 25.26
C SER A 141 0.42 -26.52 24.97
N PRO A 142 1.42 -27.36 25.28
CA PRO A 142 2.83 -27.03 25.00
C PRO A 142 3.11 -26.67 23.53
N LYS A 143 2.43 -27.35 22.59
CA LYS A 143 2.55 -27.06 21.15
C LYS A 143 1.97 -25.69 20.76
N GLU A 144 0.88 -25.30 21.39
CA GLU A 144 0.27 -23.97 21.17
C GLU A 144 1.14 -22.86 21.74
N ARG A 145 1.77 -23.08 22.90
CA ARG A 145 2.73 -22.13 23.49
C ARG A 145 3.93 -21.93 22.57
N GLU A 146 4.50 -23.00 22.06
CA GLU A 146 5.65 -22.95 21.14
C GLU A 146 5.29 -22.26 19.82
N ARG A 147 4.11 -22.57 19.25
CA ARG A 147 3.58 -21.92 18.07
C ARG A 147 3.35 -20.42 18.29
N ARG A 148 2.80 -20.06 19.46
CA ARG A 148 2.56 -18.66 19.82
C ARG A 148 3.87 -17.91 20.00
N LYS A 149 4.87 -18.50 20.67
CA LYS A 149 6.21 -17.93 20.80
C LYS A 149 6.87 -17.71 19.44
N ALA A 150 6.85 -18.69 18.56
CA ALA A 150 7.38 -18.59 17.20
C ALA A 150 6.64 -17.54 16.34
N MET A 151 5.36 -17.29 16.61
CA MET A 151 4.61 -16.22 15.95
C MET A 151 4.98 -14.85 16.49
N ARG A 152 5.26 -14.69 17.80
CA ARG A 152 5.69 -13.42 18.42
C ARG A 152 7.00 -12.89 17.87
N GLU A 153 7.91 -13.79 17.53
CA GLU A 153 9.22 -13.42 16.97
C GLU A 153 9.14 -12.90 15.53
N LYS A 154 7.95 -12.99 14.91
CA LYS A 154 7.75 -12.54 13.52
C LYS A 154 7.36 -11.05 13.46
N PRO A 155 7.85 -10.30 12.46
CA PRO A 155 7.46 -8.91 12.24
C PRO A 155 5.93 -8.75 12.14
N LEU A 156 5.39 -7.65 12.65
CA LEU A 156 3.95 -7.36 12.60
C LEU A 156 3.40 -7.35 11.17
N PHE A 157 4.18 -6.88 10.23
CA PHE A 157 3.83 -6.92 8.81
C PHE A 157 3.55 -8.34 8.30
N LEU A 158 4.27 -9.34 8.80
CA LEU A 158 4.00 -10.75 8.47
C LEU A 158 2.62 -11.18 8.90
N HIS A 159 2.20 -10.80 10.11
CA HIS A 159 0.87 -11.15 10.62
C HIS A 159 -0.21 -10.52 9.76
N LEU A 160 -0.04 -9.25 9.37
CA LEU A 160 -0.94 -8.56 8.47
C LEU A 160 -0.99 -9.26 7.10
N ALA A 161 0.17 -9.55 6.51
CA ALA A 161 0.28 -10.24 5.23
C ALA A 161 -0.43 -11.59 5.22
N MET A 162 -0.17 -12.40 6.25
CA MET A 162 -0.85 -13.70 6.41
C MET A 162 -2.36 -13.54 6.56
N THR A 163 -2.82 -12.56 7.33
CA THR A 163 -4.24 -12.31 7.52
C THR A 163 -4.93 -11.95 6.22
N LEU A 164 -4.37 -11.02 5.45
CA LEU A 164 -4.93 -10.60 4.16
C LEU A 164 -5.02 -11.75 3.16
N VAL A 165 -3.95 -12.53 3.04
CA VAL A 165 -3.90 -13.65 2.10
C VAL A 165 -4.82 -14.79 2.53
N GLN A 166 -4.86 -15.15 3.82
CA GLN A 166 -5.74 -16.21 4.33
C GLN A 166 -7.22 -15.86 4.23
N GLN A 167 -7.57 -14.60 4.47
CA GLN A 167 -8.94 -14.12 4.29
C GLN A 167 -9.30 -13.87 2.83
N SER A 168 -8.31 -13.86 1.94
CA SER A 168 -8.46 -13.54 0.52
C SER A 168 -9.17 -12.19 0.28
N HIS A 169 -8.95 -11.22 1.18
CA HIS A 169 -9.63 -9.94 1.18
C HIS A 169 -8.75 -8.83 1.75
N LEU A 170 -8.78 -7.63 1.14
CA LEU A 170 -7.98 -6.47 1.56
C LEU A 170 -8.51 -5.76 2.82
N SER A 171 -9.71 -6.08 3.28
CA SER A 171 -10.27 -5.52 4.52
C SER A 171 -10.38 -6.60 5.58
N PRO A 172 -9.38 -6.74 6.47
CA PRO A 172 -9.44 -7.68 7.59
C PRO A 172 -10.19 -7.12 8.81
N LEU A 173 -10.81 -5.94 8.67
CA LEU A 173 -11.34 -5.15 9.76
C LEU A 173 -12.88 -5.11 9.73
N PRO A 174 -13.54 -4.89 10.89
CA PRO A 174 -14.97 -4.64 10.94
C PRO A 174 -15.36 -3.42 10.11
N LEU A 175 -16.57 -3.45 9.55
CA LEU A 175 -17.11 -2.37 8.72
C LEU A 175 -17.19 -1.00 9.40
N THR A 176 -17.25 -1.00 10.73
CA THR A 176 -17.21 0.23 11.54
C THR A 176 -15.85 0.93 11.50
N GLN A 177 -14.78 0.18 11.23
CA GLN A 177 -13.42 0.69 11.12
C GLN A 177 -12.98 0.88 9.68
N MET A 178 -13.45 0.00 8.78
CA MET A 178 -13.14 0.03 7.36
C MET A 178 -14.41 -0.22 6.55
N PRO A 179 -15.23 0.82 6.31
CA PRO A 179 -16.46 0.70 5.54
C PRO A 179 -16.18 0.24 4.11
N ILE A 180 -17.06 -0.59 3.57
CA ILE A 180 -16.98 -1.11 2.20
C ILE A 180 -18.30 -0.88 1.49
N TYR A 181 -18.23 -0.47 0.22
CA TYR A 181 -19.38 -0.48 -0.67
C TYR A 181 -19.67 -1.91 -1.13
N TRP A 182 -20.70 -2.52 -0.58
CA TRP A 182 -21.07 -3.91 -0.84
C TRP A 182 -21.25 -4.24 -2.33
N GLU A 183 -21.78 -3.32 -3.10
CA GLU A 183 -21.94 -3.48 -4.55
C GLU A 183 -20.59 -3.59 -5.30
N ARG A 184 -19.49 -3.19 -4.64
CA ARG A 184 -18.13 -3.16 -5.21
C ARG A 184 -17.14 -3.98 -4.39
N ASP A 185 -17.63 -4.85 -3.53
CA ASP A 185 -16.81 -5.67 -2.63
C ASP A 185 -15.77 -6.53 -3.37
N GLN A 186 -16.10 -6.98 -4.58
CA GLN A 186 -15.17 -7.73 -5.44
C GLN A 186 -13.86 -6.99 -5.75
N ALA A 187 -13.83 -5.67 -5.63
CA ALA A 187 -12.59 -4.91 -5.80
C ALA A 187 -11.57 -5.21 -4.68
N MET A 188 -12.06 -5.58 -3.50
CA MET A 188 -11.26 -5.91 -2.32
C MET A 188 -10.79 -7.37 -2.29
N TRP A 189 -11.31 -8.24 -3.15
CA TRP A 189 -10.99 -9.66 -3.14
C TRP A 189 -9.56 -9.94 -3.63
N LEU A 190 -8.90 -10.88 -2.97
CA LEU A 190 -7.58 -11.42 -3.35
C LEU A 190 -7.69 -12.84 -3.92
N TYR A 191 -8.83 -13.18 -4.49
CA TYR A 191 -9.05 -14.47 -5.12
C TYR A 191 -9.35 -14.29 -6.61
N PRO A 192 -8.65 -15.02 -7.51
CA PRO A 192 -7.49 -15.87 -7.24
C PRO A 192 -6.32 -15.08 -6.62
N ALA A 193 -5.43 -15.80 -5.91
CA ALA A 193 -4.30 -15.18 -5.24
C ALA A 193 -3.39 -14.45 -6.25
N PRO A 194 -3.10 -13.15 -6.06
CA PRO A 194 -2.26 -12.39 -6.97
C PRO A 194 -0.78 -12.78 -6.84
N ASN A 195 0.04 -12.48 -7.86
CA ASN A 195 1.47 -12.73 -7.80
C ASN A 195 2.18 -11.79 -6.81
N ALA A 196 1.75 -10.53 -6.74
CA ALA A 196 2.28 -9.58 -5.77
C ALA A 196 1.20 -8.62 -5.25
N ILE A 197 1.33 -8.26 -3.97
CA ILE A 197 0.52 -7.25 -3.30
C ILE A 197 1.45 -6.15 -2.80
N PHE A 198 1.24 -4.94 -3.29
CA PHE A 198 1.94 -3.74 -2.82
C PHE A 198 1.02 -2.98 -1.88
N LEU A 199 1.29 -3.08 -0.59
CA LEU A 199 0.57 -2.38 0.46
C LEU A 199 1.36 -1.14 0.86
N GLY A 200 0.90 0.04 0.49
CA GLY A 200 1.48 1.30 0.95
C GLY A 200 0.94 1.63 2.35
N ASP A 201 1.66 1.25 3.38
CA ASP A 201 1.32 1.49 4.79
C ASP A 201 2.41 2.35 5.44
N ARG A 202 2.06 3.57 5.88
CA ARG A 202 3.00 4.51 6.52
C ARG A 202 3.31 4.15 7.97
N SER A 203 2.54 3.26 8.57
CA SER A 203 2.76 2.84 9.96
C SER A 203 3.88 1.80 10.09
N GLU A 204 4.42 1.33 8.96
CA GLU A 204 5.48 0.32 8.91
C GLU A 204 6.62 0.80 8.02
N THR A 205 7.83 0.37 8.34
CA THR A 205 9.00 0.59 7.50
C THR A 205 8.95 -0.23 6.21
N GLN A 206 9.86 0.07 5.28
CA GLN A 206 10.03 -0.69 4.06
C GLN A 206 10.29 -2.18 4.37
N CYS A 207 9.45 -3.08 3.84
CA CYS A 207 9.57 -4.51 4.07
C CYS A 207 8.99 -5.36 2.94
N LYS A 208 9.47 -6.58 2.79
CA LYS A 208 8.92 -7.55 1.86
C LYS A 208 8.80 -8.94 2.48
N MET A 209 7.84 -9.70 1.99
CA MET A 209 7.63 -11.08 2.32
C MET A 209 7.31 -11.88 1.07
N THR A 210 8.11 -12.88 0.80
CA THR A 210 7.91 -13.80 -0.32
C THR A 210 7.08 -15.00 0.09
N ASP A 211 6.29 -15.52 -0.83
CA ASP A 211 5.49 -16.75 -0.67
C ASP A 211 4.64 -16.78 0.61
N VAL A 212 3.84 -15.73 0.79
CA VAL A 212 2.94 -15.62 1.94
C VAL A 212 1.96 -16.80 1.95
N CYS A 213 1.93 -17.54 3.04
CA CYS A 213 1.06 -18.72 3.23
C CYS A 213 1.25 -19.84 2.20
N ASN A 214 2.40 -19.94 1.54
CA ASN A 214 2.70 -20.93 0.50
C ASN A 214 1.72 -20.92 -0.68
N VAL A 215 1.24 -19.75 -1.07
CA VAL A 215 0.34 -19.57 -2.22
C VAL A 215 1.02 -18.86 -3.39
N GLY A 216 2.32 -18.62 -3.32
CA GLY A 216 3.10 -17.95 -4.35
C GLY A 216 2.89 -16.45 -4.45
N THR A 217 2.29 -15.82 -3.44
CA THR A 217 2.05 -14.37 -3.37
C THR A 217 3.19 -13.68 -2.63
N THR A 218 3.79 -12.67 -3.25
CA THR A 218 4.75 -11.78 -2.59
C THR A 218 4.02 -10.54 -2.07
N MET A 219 4.24 -10.19 -0.81
CA MET A 219 3.68 -8.96 -0.23
C MET A 219 4.80 -7.97 0.11
N VAL A 220 4.58 -6.71 -0.23
CA VAL A 220 5.59 -5.65 -0.15
C VAL A 220 4.98 -4.40 0.43
N ASN A 221 5.66 -3.80 1.40
CA ASN A 221 5.49 -2.40 1.75
C ASN A 221 6.67 -1.61 1.16
N PRO A 222 6.45 -0.73 0.19
CA PRO A 222 7.54 0.06 -0.41
C PRO A 222 8.12 1.13 0.54
N GLY A 223 7.50 1.37 1.70
CA GLY A 223 7.83 2.47 2.57
C GLY A 223 7.20 3.79 2.13
N CYS A 224 7.69 4.91 2.65
CA CYS A 224 7.20 6.25 2.36
C CYS A 224 8.26 7.10 1.67
N PHE A 225 8.16 7.26 0.35
CA PHE A 225 9.13 8.04 -0.43
C PHE A 225 9.30 9.48 0.07
N ALA A 226 8.22 10.11 0.56
CA ALA A 226 8.25 11.49 1.05
C ALA A 226 8.97 11.66 2.41
N ASP A 227 9.07 10.59 3.20
CA ASP A 227 9.67 10.63 4.54
C ASP A 227 11.13 10.15 4.52
N ASP A 228 11.42 9.07 3.81
CA ASP A 228 12.73 8.40 3.81
C ASP A 228 13.32 8.11 2.42
N GLY A 229 12.65 8.54 1.33
CA GLY A 229 13.08 8.27 -0.02
C GLY A 229 12.93 6.80 -0.46
N SER A 230 12.18 5.99 0.27
CA SER A 230 12.04 4.56 0.00
C SER A 230 11.09 4.26 -1.14
N PHE A 231 11.44 3.26 -1.94
CA PHE A 231 10.63 2.76 -3.05
C PHE A 231 10.93 1.28 -3.32
N ALA A 232 10.08 0.63 -4.11
CA ALA A 232 10.25 -0.76 -4.50
C ALA A 232 10.34 -0.90 -6.02
N ILE A 233 11.20 -1.78 -6.49
CA ILE A 233 11.33 -2.15 -7.90
C ILE A 233 10.88 -3.61 -8.04
N TYR A 234 9.91 -3.85 -8.93
CA TYR A 234 9.43 -5.19 -9.23
C TYR A 234 9.95 -5.68 -10.57
N TYR A 235 10.52 -6.87 -10.59
CA TYR A 235 11.01 -7.57 -11.78
C TYR A 235 10.05 -8.71 -12.15
N PRO A 236 9.13 -8.50 -13.11
CA PRO A 236 8.11 -9.51 -13.44
C PRO A 236 8.68 -10.82 -13.97
N SER A 237 9.85 -10.79 -14.65
CA SER A 237 10.50 -12.00 -15.19
C SER A 237 10.95 -12.96 -14.10
N GLU A 238 11.42 -12.42 -12.99
CA GLU A 238 12.00 -13.16 -11.87
C GLU A 238 11.02 -13.29 -10.70
N ARG A 239 9.93 -12.50 -10.72
CA ARG A 239 8.97 -12.34 -9.62
C ARG A 239 9.64 -11.82 -8.33
N GLU A 240 10.70 -11.05 -8.51
CA GLU A 240 11.45 -10.48 -7.40
C GLU A 240 11.14 -9.01 -7.20
N VAL A 241 11.35 -8.57 -5.97
CA VAL A 241 11.22 -7.17 -5.55
C VAL A 241 12.51 -6.73 -4.90
N ASP A 242 13.06 -5.63 -5.40
CA ASP A 242 14.14 -4.92 -4.73
C ASP A 242 13.57 -3.72 -3.97
N LEU A 243 13.99 -3.60 -2.73
CA LEU A 243 13.69 -2.47 -1.88
C LEU A 243 14.88 -1.51 -1.92
N SER A 244 14.61 -0.26 -2.28
CA SER A 244 15.64 0.76 -2.48
C SER A 244 15.29 2.06 -1.77
N VAL A 245 16.31 2.85 -1.46
CA VAL A 245 16.18 4.16 -0.83
C VAL A 245 17.06 5.16 -1.59
N VAL A 246 16.51 6.32 -1.92
CA VAL A 246 17.30 7.44 -2.47
C VAL A 246 18.12 8.05 -1.35
N SER A 247 19.43 8.17 -1.54
CA SER A 247 20.28 8.79 -0.53
C SER A 247 19.97 10.28 -0.37
N ALA A 248 20.01 10.77 0.86
CA ALA A 248 19.78 12.20 1.15
C ALA A 248 20.76 13.15 0.44
N ALA A 249 21.84 12.63 -0.13
CA ALA A 249 22.79 13.39 -0.93
C ALA A 249 22.34 13.60 -2.39
N GLU A 250 21.28 12.90 -2.82
CA GLU A 250 20.73 12.95 -4.19
C GLU A 250 19.34 13.64 -4.24
N MET A 251 18.78 14.03 -3.09
CA MET A 251 17.58 14.85 -2.95
C MET A 251 17.95 16.33 -2.77
#